data_98db68f84baae459d3806718ab923fec
#
_entry.id   98db68f84baae459d3806718ab923fec
#
_cell.length_a   1.000
_cell.length_b   1.000
_cell.length_c   1.000
_cell.angle_alpha   90.00
_cell.angle_beta   90.00
_cell.angle_gamma   90.00
#
_symmetry.space_group_name_H-M   'P 1'
#
loop_
_entity.id
_entity.type
_entity.pdbx_description
1 polymer ?
#
loop_
_entity_poly.entity_id
_entity_poly.type
_entity_poly.pdbx_seq_one_letter_code
_entity_poly.pdbx_strand_id
1 'polypeptide(L)'
;MLVSRRQEINARDAQEQHIAARLERGEKVVGIKLGGALIPSEDGAKNYQTIFGYLTDAMQRHGEVKITDFAWPRVEPEVVFKLAKDIDQQITLEQAPSYIEAITVGAELLDYRSKNPDPFVEEAIADNAGASGFALGQWSDPAILHQNLKATIHENNELKREAPVSAIFGNPWKAVVALSTIMQENSTELPAGSILFSSSATDGLEMRSGNTYRIEIQLLGSIELKVS
;
A
#
# COMPACT_ATOMS: atom_id res chain seq x y z
N MET A 1 17.51 16.85 10.28
CA MET A 1 17.90 17.47 8.99
C MET A 1 16.75 17.22 8.05
N LEU A 2 16.08 18.26 7.56
CA LEU A 2 15.01 18.09 6.56
C LEU A 2 15.62 17.47 5.29
N VAL A 3 14.96 16.46 4.73
CA VAL A 3 15.32 15.90 3.42
C VAL A 3 15.44 17.04 2.43
N SER A 4 16.55 17.15 1.72
CA SER A 4 16.68 18.19 0.71
C SER A 4 15.80 17.82 -0.49
N ARG A 5 15.11 18.80 -1.06
CA ARG A 5 14.31 18.63 -2.29
C ARG A 5 15.08 17.90 -3.42
N ARG A 6 16.40 18.06 -3.47
CA ARG A 6 17.27 17.39 -4.44
C ARG A 6 17.40 15.88 -4.18
N GLN A 7 17.45 15.46 -2.90
CA GLN A 7 17.53 14.03 -2.54
C GLN A 7 16.21 13.33 -2.88
N GLU A 8 15.08 13.98 -2.63
CA GLU A 8 13.76 13.46 -2.97
C GLU A 8 13.57 13.34 -4.49
N ILE A 9 14.04 14.31 -5.28
CA ILE A 9 14.05 14.22 -6.75
C ILE A 9 14.87 13.01 -7.22
N ASN A 10 16.09 12.83 -6.72
CA ASN A 10 16.91 11.68 -7.09
C ASN A 10 16.27 10.33 -6.71
N ALA A 11 15.56 10.28 -5.58
CA ALA A 11 14.83 9.08 -5.16
C ALA A 11 13.64 8.78 -6.08
N ARG A 12 12.92 9.82 -6.54
CA ARG A 12 11.85 9.69 -7.52
C ARG A 12 12.37 9.20 -8.87
N ASP A 13 13.48 9.77 -9.35
CA ASP A 13 14.13 9.31 -10.60
C ASP A 13 14.50 7.83 -10.53
N ALA A 14 14.99 7.36 -9.38
CA ALA A 14 15.30 5.94 -9.16
C ALA A 14 14.03 5.07 -9.14
N GLN A 15 12.95 5.53 -8.52
CA GLN A 15 11.65 4.86 -8.53
C GLN A 15 11.12 4.73 -9.96
N GLU A 16 11.15 5.82 -10.74
CA GLU A 16 10.68 5.85 -12.13
C GLU A 16 11.48 4.90 -13.02
N GLN A 17 12.83 4.87 -12.88
CA GLN A 17 13.68 3.92 -13.60
C GLN A 17 13.35 2.47 -13.25
N HIS A 18 13.08 2.18 -11.96
CA HIS A 18 12.66 0.86 -11.53
C HIS A 18 11.34 0.43 -12.19
N ILE A 19 10.36 1.33 -12.27
CA ILE A 19 9.08 1.06 -12.92
C ILE A 19 9.23 0.98 -14.43
N ALA A 20 10.00 1.88 -15.06
CA ALA A 20 10.27 1.81 -16.50
C ALA A 20 10.84 0.44 -16.92
N ALA A 21 11.79 -0.10 -16.15
CA ALA A 21 12.34 -1.43 -16.41
C ALA A 21 11.29 -2.56 -16.29
N ARG A 22 10.24 -2.40 -15.46
CA ARG A 22 9.11 -3.34 -15.40
C ARG A 22 8.23 -3.22 -16.64
N LEU A 23 7.91 -1.98 -17.06
CA LEU A 23 7.10 -1.72 -18.25
C LEU A 23 7.78 -2.24 -19.54
N GLU A 24 9.10 -2.13 -19.64
CA GLU A 24 9.90 -2.70 -20.74
C GLU A 24 9.79 -4.24 -20.82
N ARG A 25 9.54 -4.92 -19.69
CA ARG A 25 9.25 -6.36 -19.64
C ARG A 25 7.80 -6.71 -19.98
N GLY A 26 6.97 -5.70 -20.31
CA GLY A 26 5.57 -5.88 -20.68
C GLY A 26 4.58 -5.83 -19.50
N GLU A 27 5.04 -5.53 -18.28
CA GLU A 27 4.16 -5.31 -17.13
C GLU A 27 3.35 -4.01 -17.32
N LYS A 28 2.19 -3.91 -16.66
CA LYS A 28 1.33 -2.73 -16.71
C LYS A 28 1.11 -2.20 -15.29
N VAL A 29 1.22 -0.89 -15.11
CA VAL A 29 0.78 -0.26 -13.87
C VAL A 29 -0.73 -0.44 -13.73
N VAL A 30 -1.16 -1.00 -12.61
CA VAL A 30 -2.57 -1.25 -12.28
C VAL A 30 -3.04 -0.38 -11.12
N GLY A 31 -2.14 0.28 -10.43
CA GLY A 31 -2.50 1.13 -9.30
C GLY A 31 -1.29 1.59 -8.49
N ILE A 32 -1.61 2.07 -7.30
CA ILE A 32 -0.67 2.66 -6.35
C ILE A 32 -0.97 2.12 -4.95
N LYS A 33 0.07 1.99 -4.13
CA LYS A 33 -0.06 1.81 -2.68
C LYS A 33 0.44 3.07 -1.97
N LEU A 34 -0.17 3.43 -0.85
CA LEU A 34 0.33 4.46 0.06
C LEU A 34 1.07 3.81 1.23
N GLY A 35 2.06 4.51 1.75
CA GLY A 35 2.78 4.10 2.94
C GLY A 35 3.35 5.29 3.68
N GLY A 36 3.88 5.05 4.87
CA GLY A 36 4.61 6.04 5.65
C GLY A 36 6.12 5.76 5.60
N ALA A 37 6.93 6.79 5.37
CA ALA A 37 8.37 6.70 5.50
C ALA A 37 8.89 7.67 6.57
N LEU A 38 9.94 7.28 7.28
CA LEU A 38 10.47 8.00 8.43
C LEU A 38 11.13 9.31 7.99
N ILE A 39 10.71 10.43 8.61
CA ILE A 39 11.39 11.72 8.48
C ILE A 39 12.43 11.81 9.61
N PRO A 40 13.72 12.10 9.30
CA PRO A 40 14.72 12.34 10.31
C PRO A 40 14.31 13.49 11.23
N SER A 41 14.33 13.27 12.56
CA SER A 41 14.04 14.27 13.57
C SER A 41 15.21 14.43 14.53
N GLU A 42 15.54 15.67 14.90
CA GLU A 42 16.65 15.99 15.81
C GLU A 42 16.34 15.60 17.26
N ASP A 43 15.07 15.57 17.62
CA ASP A 43 14.59 15.19 18.96
C ASP A 43 14.31 13.68 19.13
N GLY A 44 14.54 12.89 18.05
CA GLY A 44 14.31 11.45 18.03
C GLY A 44 12.82 11.07 17.90
N ALA A 45 11.92 12.02 17.67
CA ALA A 45 10.52 11.74 17.39
C ALA A 45 10.35 11.00 16.07
N LYS A 46 9.50 9.97 16.04
CA LYS A 46 9.14 9.27 14.81
C LYS A 46 8.04 10.05 14.08
N ASN A 47 8.43 10.81 13.08
CA ASN A 47 7.52 11.48 12.17
C ASN A 47 7.52 10.74 10.83
N TYR A 48 6.37 10.65 10.19
CA TYR A 48 6.24 9.93 8.91
C TYR A 48 5.67 10.86 7.85
N GLN A 49 6.27 10.76 6.66
CA GLN A 49 5.74 11.36 5.43
C GLN A 49 4.98 10.28 4.64
N THR A 50 3.82 10.63 4.12
CA THR A 50 3.11 9.74 3.19
C THR A 50 3.87 9.69 1.86
N ILE A 51 4.17 8.48 1.43
CA ILE A 51 4.81 8.17 0.15
C ILE A 51 3.95 7.19 -0.63
N PHE A 52 4.28 6.96 -1.90
CA PHE A 52 3.59 5.98 -2.71
C PHE A 52 4.54 5.07 -3.48
N GLY A 53 4.06 3.87 -3.78
CA GLY A 53 4.69 2.92 -4.69
C GLY A 53 3.73 2.50 -5.79
N TYR A 54 4.26 2.27 -6.98
CA TYR A 54 3.50 1.74 -8.10
C TYR A 54 3.28 0.24 -7.97
N LEU A 55 2.09 -0.21 -8.34
CA LEU A 55 1.72 -1.62 -8.42
C LEU A 55 1.58 -2.02 -9.89
N THR A 56 2.24 -3.11 -10.28
CA THR A 56 2.07 -3.70 -11.61
C THR A 56 1.25 -4.98 -11.55
N ASP A 57 0.64 -5.37 -12.66
CA ASP A 57 -0.14 -6.61 -12.80
C ASP A 57 0.67 -7.85 -12.42
N ALA A 58 1.97 -7.89 -12.74
CA ALA A 58 2.87 -8.97 -12.39
C ALA A 58 3.16 -9.10 -10.88
N MET A 59 2.85 -8.07 -10.07
CA MET A 59 2.97 -8.12 -8.61
C MET A 59 1.80 -8.85 -7.96
N GLN A 60 0.68 -9.07 -8.66
CA GLN A 60 -0.48 -9.71 -8.07
C GLN A 60 -0.22 -11.20 -7.76
N ARG A 61 -0.62 -11.63 -6.55
CA ARG A 61 -0.52 -13.00 -6.05
C ARG A 61 -1.90 -13.60 -5.89
N HIS A 62 -2.01 -14.92 -6.17
CA HIS A 62 -3.27 -15.65 -6.14
C HIS A 62 -3.15 -16.85 -5.19
N GLY A 63 -3.10 -16.56 -3.87
CA GLY A 63 -3.08 -17.57 -2.82
C GLY A 63 -1.72 -18.20 -2.51
N GLU A 64 -0.73 -18.10 -3.40
CA GLU A 64 0.62 -18.63 -3.19
C GLU A 64 1.67 -17.53 -3.27
N VAL A 65 2.64 -17.59 -2.35
CA VAL A 65 3.78 -16.67 -2.27
C VAL A 65 5.05 -17.47 -2.15
N LYS A 66 5.93 -17.32 -3.12
CA LYS A 66 7.25 -17.94 -3.10
C LYS A 66 8.21 -17.03 -2.36
N ILE A 67 8.66 -17.45 -1.17
CA ILE A 67 9.46 -16.62 -0.26
C ILE A 67 10.79 -16.17 -0.89
N THR A 68 11.36 -17.01 -1.76
CA THR A 68 12.61 -16.71 -2.45
C THR A 68 12.56 -15.55 -3.44
N ASP A 69 11.35 -15.07 -3.77
CA ASP A 69 11.17 -13.90 -4.62
C ASP A 69 11.39 -12.58 -3.87
N PHE A 70 11.56 -12.63 -2.55
CA PHE A 70 11.62 -11.49 -1.65
C PHE A 70 12.90 -11.51 -0.81
N ALA A 71 13.30 -10.34 -0.30
CA ALA A 71 14.44 -10.18 0.58
C ALA A 71 14.07 -10.40 2.06
N TRP A 72 12.95 -9.79 2.48
CA TRP A 72 12.41 -9.86 3.85
C TRP A 72 10.94 -9.42 3.86
N PRO A 73 10.02 -10.23 3.30
CA PRO A 73 8.65 -9.80 3.10
C PRO A 73 7.85 -9.73 4.40
N ARG A 74 6.96 -8.74 4.44
CA ARG A 74 5.93 -8.57 5.46
C ARG A 74 4.58 -8.47 4.78
N VAL A 75 3.54 -8.99 5.42
CA VAL A 75 2.17 -8.87 4.93
C VAL A 75 1.40 -7.84 5.76
N GLU A 76 0.61 -7.01 5.09
CA GLU A 76 -0.17 -5.93 5.68
C GLU A 76 -1.63 -5.97 5.21
N PRO A 77 -2.62 -5.77 6.14
CA PRO A 77 -4.03 -5.67 5.79
C PRO A 77 -4.36 -4.24 5.38
N GLU A 78 -4.95 -4.07 4.20
CA GLU A 78 -5.33 -2.76 3.70
C GLU A 78 -6.73 -2.73 3.12
N VAL A 79 -7.39 -1.57 3.20
CA VAL A 79 -8.55 -1.30 2.36
C VAL A 79 -8.04 -0.96 0.96
N VAL A 80 -8.55 -1.65 -0.03
CA VAL A 80 -8.24 -1.34 -1.43
C VAL A 80 -9.44 -0.71 -2.09
N PHE A 81 -9.22 0.42 -2.72
CA PHE A 81 -10.21 1.17 -3.48
C PHE A 81 -10.00 0.95 -4.97
N LYS A 82 -11.08 0.71 -5.72
CA LYS A 82 -11.08 0.74 -7.18
C LYS A 82 -11.66 2.07 -7.65
N LEU A 83 -10.93 2.79 -8.47
CA LEU A 83 -11.33 4.12 -8.93
C LEU A 83 -12.45 4.04 -9.95
N ALA A 84 -13.50 4.85 -9.75
CA ALA A 84 -14.59 5.09 -10.72
C ALA A 84 -14.26 6.19 -11.71
N LYS A 85 -13.31 7.08 -11.36
CA LYS A 85 -12.92 8.27 -12.13
C LYS A 85 -11.42 8.48 -12.04
N ASP A 86 -10.89 9.22 -12.99
CA ASP A 86 -9.49 9.65 -12.97
C ASP A 86 -9.23 10.54 -11.74
N ILE A 87 -8.06 10.42 -11.15
CA ILE A 87 -7.56 11.31 -10.10
C ILE A 87 -6.60 12.31 -10.77
N ASP A 88 -7.17 13.40 -11.26
CA ASP A 88 -6.48 14.49 -11.98
C ASP A 88 -6.56 15.84 -11.25
N GLN A 89 -7.26 15.88 -10.12
CA GLN A 89 -7.46 17.07 -9.30
C GLN A 89 -7.48 16.75 -7.80
N GLN A 90 -7.34 17.76 -6.97
CA GLN A 90 -7.47 17.60 -5.52
C GLN A 90 -8.91 17.25 -5.13
N ILE A 91 -9.07 16.25 -4.28
CA ILE A 91 -10.36 15.72 -3.84
C ILE A 91 -10.52 16.00 -2.35
N THR A 92 -11.73 16.45 -1.95
CA THR A 92 -12.10 16.59 -0.54
C THR A 92 -12.58 15.26 0.04
N LEU A 93 -12.57 15.13 1.37
CA LEU A 93 -13.08 13.95 2.04
C LEU A 93 -14.56 13.66 1.71
N GLU A 94 -15.36 14.70 1.54
CA GLU A 94 -16.76 14.59 1.17
C GLU A 94 -16.95 14.05 -0.27
N GLN A 95 -16.05 14.42 -1.17
CA GLN A 95 -16.06 13.96 -2.56
C GLN A 95 -15.52 12.54 -2.73
N ALA A 96 -14.61 12.09 -1.85
CA ALA A 96 -13.89 10.83 -1.98
C ALA A 96 -14.78 9.62 -2.33
N PRO A 97 -15.95 9.39 -1.69
CA PRO A 97 -16.81 8.27 -2.06
C PRO A 97 -17.28 8.28 -3.53
N SER A 98 -17.46 9.46 -4.13
CA SER A 98 -17.92 9.58 -5.52
C SER A 98 -16.86 9.22 -6.57
N TYR A 99 -15.62 9.02 -6.16
CA TYR A 99 -14.50 8.61 -7.00
C TYR A 99 -14.23 7.09 -6.92
N ILE A 100 -14.99 6.37 -6.10
CA ILE A 100 -14.75 4.94 -5.84
C ILE A 100 -15.88 4.10 -6.41
N GLU A 101 -15.54 3.13 -7.25
CA GLU A 101 -16.44 2.14 -7.82
C GLU A 101 -16.71 0.99 -6.84
N ALA A 102 -15.66 0.48 -6.22
CA ALA A 102 -15.71 -0.68 -5.35
C ALA A 102 -14.56 -0.67 -4.34
N ILE A 103 -14.71 -1.43 -3.26
CA ILE A 103 -13.68 -1.66 -2.25
C ILE A 103 -13.47 -3.14 -2.01
N THR A 104 -12.28 -3.50 -1.52
CA THR A 104 -12.01 -4.88 -1.09
C THR A 104 -10.97 -4.91 0.02
N VAL A 105 -10.82 -6.08 0.67
CA VAL A 105 -9.64 -6.35 1.48
C VAL A 105 -8.44 -6.58 0.57
N GLY A 106 -7.32 -5.97 0.89
CA GLY A 106 -6.02 -6.20 0.26
C GLY A 106 -5.03 -6.81 1.24
N ALA A 107 -4.17 -7.67 0.72
CA ALA A 107 -2.94 -8.07 1.37
C ALA A 107 -1.77 -7.45 0.61
N GLU A 108 -1.13 -6.42 1.18
CA GLU A 108 0.12 -5.90 0.63
C GLU A 108 1.27 -6.79 1.07
N LEU A 109 2.19 -7.08 0.13
CA LEU A 109 3.49 -7.71 0.41
C LEU A 109 4.55 -6.62 0.35
N LEU A 110 4.89 -6.11 1.52
CA LEU A 110 5.90 -5.08 1.72
C LEU A 110 7.27 -5.72 1.84
N ASP A 111 8.23 -5.33 1.01
CA ASP A 111 9.58 -5.85 1.02
C ASP A 111 10.60 -4.77 0.65
N TYR A 112 11.29 -4.22 1.64
CA TYR A 112 12.42 -3.34 1.41
C TYR A 112 13.69 -4.14 1.17
N ARG A 113 14.35 -3.93 0.02
CA ARG A 113 15.60 -4.64 -0.33
C ARG A 113 16.74 -4.40 0.64
N SER A 114 16.73 -3.26 1.32
CA SER A 114 17.68 -2.94 2.41
C SER A 114 17.45 -3.75 3.68
N LYS A 115 16.29 -4.43 3.82
CA LYS A 115 15.83 -5.09 5.05
C LYS A 115 15.70 -4.14 6.25
N ASN A 116 15.54 -2.85 5.98
CA ASN A 116 15.28 -1.83 6.99
C ASN A 116 13.77 -1.74 7.24
N PRO A 117 13.26 -2.00 8.46
CA PRO A 117 11.81 -1.93 8.72
C PRO A 117 11.27 -0.49 8.72
N ASP A 118 12.12 0.50 9.00
CA ASP A 118 11.78 1.92 9.10
C ASP A 118 12.72 2.74 8.21
N PRO A 119 12.64 2.64 6.86
CA PRO A 119 13.52 3.37 5.97
C PRO A 119 13.23 4.87 6.02
N PHE A 120 14.26 5.67 5.80
CA PHE A 120 14.08 7.10 5.56
C PHE A 120 13.37 7.34 4.22
N VAL A 121 12.77 8.53 4.08
CA VAL A 121 11.91 8.89 2.94
C VAL A 121 12.59 8.61 1.60
N GLU A 122 13.85 9.01 1.41
CA GLU A 122 14.56 8.84 0.14
C GLU A 122 14.81 7.36 -0.19
N GLU A 123 15.20 6.58 0.82
CA GLU A 123 15.41 5.13 0.67
C GLU A 123 14.10 4.43 0.31
N ALA A 124 13.02 4.78 1.02
CA ALA A 124 11.71 4.20 0.78
C ALA A 124 11.16 4.55 -0.62
N ILE A 125 11.26 5.81 -1.04
CA ILE A 125 10.82 6.24 -2.38
C ILE A 125 11.61 5.51 -3.47
N ALA A 126 12.95 5.49 -3.36
CA ALA A 126 13.82 4.84 -4.34
C ALA A 126 13.53 3.34 -4.47
N ASP A 127 13.10 2.70 -3.38
CA ASP A 127 12.69 1.29 -3.34
C ASP A 127 11.17 1.08 -3.59
N ASN A 128 10.57 2.00 -4.36
CA ASN A 128 9.16 1.93 -4.74
C ASN A 128 8.21 1.80 -3.52
N ALA A 129 8.52 2.48 -2.43
CA ALA A 129 7.81 2.39 -1.14
C ALA A 129 7.67 0.94 -0.61
N GLY A 130 8.61 0.06 -0.95
CA GLY A 130 8.61 -1.35 -0.59
C GLY A 130 7.53 -2.18 -1.29
N ALA A 131 6.84 -1.65 -2.29
CA ALA A 131 5.81 -2.36 -3.02
C ALA A 131 6.42 -3.53 -3.80
N SER A 132 6.14 -4.77 -3.38
CA SER A 132 6.74 -5.97 -3.93
C SER A 132 5.73 -7.02 -4.37
N GLY A 133 4.52 -6.97 -3.83
CA GLY A 133 3.41 -7.83 -4.23
C GLY A 133 2.11 -7.43 -3.57
N PHE A 134 1.00 -7.97 -4.06
CA PHE A 134 -0.30 -7.78 -3.45
C PHE A 134 -1.27 -8.91 -3.80
N ALA A 135 -2.29 -9.09 -2.96
CA ALA A 135 -3.44 -9.91 -3.28
C ALA A 135 -4.73 -9.15 -2.98
N LEU A 136 -5.79 -9.50 -3.68
CA LEU A 136 -7.10 -8.85 -3.58
C LEU A 136 -8.17 -9.87 -3.16
N GLY A 137 -9.08 -9.44 -2.30
CA GLY A 137 -10.32 -10.16 -2.00
C GLY A 137 -11.41 -9.92 -3.04
N GLN A 138 -12.64 -10.24 -2.67
CA GLN A 138 -13.82 -9.96 -3.51
C GLN A 138 -14.21 -8.48 -3.38
N TRP A 139 -14.58 -7.88 -4.50
CA TRP A 139 -15.04 -6.50 -4.54
C TRP A 139 -16.44 -6.36 -3.90
N SER A 140 -16.62 -5.27 -3.16
CA SER A 140 -17.82 -4.95 -2.39
C SER A 140 -18.24 -3.50 -2.63
N ASP A 141 -19.50 -3.18 -2.28
CA ASP A 141 -20.02 -1.81 -2.33
C ASP A 141 -19.27 -0.90 -1.34
N PRO A 142 -18.77 0.26 -1.77
CA PRO A 142 -18.10 1.23 -0.90
C PRO A 142 -18.94 1.69 0.30
N ALA A 143 -20.26 1.62 0.22
CA ALA A 143 -21.18 2.05 1.29
C ALA A 143 -21.01 1.24 2.59
N ILE A 144 -20.43 0.03 2.53
CA ILE A 144 -20.18 -0.78 3.74
C ILE A 144 -18.94 -0.33 4.52
N LEU A 145 -18.11 0.55 3.94
CA LEU A 145 -16.86 0.99 4.59
C LEU A 145 -17.16 1.98 5.71
N HIS A 146 -16.89 1.58 6.93
CA HIS A 146 -16.87 2.47 8.08
C HIS A 146 -15.65 2.24 8.95
N GLN A 147 -15.25 3.27 9.68
CA GLN A 147 -13.97 3.33 10.39
C GLN A 147 -13.82 2.33 11.57
N ASN A 148 -14.92 1.74 12.03
CA ASN A 148 -14.91 0.81 13.16
C ASN A 148 -14.73 -0.66 12.74
N LEU A 149 -14.61 -0.95 11.43
CA LEU A 149 -14.29 -2.30 10.97
C LEU A 149 -12.94 -2.73 11.52
N LYS A 150 -12.80 -4.02 11.80
CA LYS A 150 -11.54 -4.60 12.25
C LYS A 150 -10.75 -5.17 11.09
N ALA A 151 -9.45 -4.90 11.08
CA ALA A 151 -8.46 -5.55 10.23
C ALA A 151 -7.64 -6.52 11.07
N THR A 152 -7.42 -7.75 10.58
CA THR A 152 -6.67 -8.78 11.30
C THR A 152 -5.67 -9.51 10.40
N ILE A 153 -4.59 -10.00 11.02
CA ILE A 153 -3.67 -10.96 10.41
C ILE A 153 -3.61 -12.19 11.30
N HIS A 154 -3.87 -13.35 10.71
CA HIS A 154 -3.64 -14.65 11.34
C HIS A 154 -2.48 -15.37 10.66
N GLU A 155 -1.61 -16.00 11.43
CA GLU A 155 -0.57 -16.92 10.97
C GLU A 155 -0.91 -18.31 11.48
N ASN A 156 -1.05 -19.29 10.57
CA ASN A 156 -1.42 -20.67 10.90
C ASN A 156 -2.68 -20.75 11.80
N ASN A 157 -3.71 -19.93 11.50
CA ASN A 157 -4.94 -19.76 12.26
C ASN A 157 -4.82 -19.06 13.63
N GLU A 158 -3.64 -18.61 14.04
CA GLU A 158 -3.44 -17.84 15.25
C GLU A 158 -3.50 -16.33 14.95
N LEU A 159 -4.31 -15.57 15.69
CA LEU A 159 -4.38 -14.11 15.58
C LEU A 159 -3.04 -13.49 16.00
N LYS A 160 -2.40 -12.76 15.10
CA LYS A 160 -1.12 -12.08 15.32
C LYS A 160 -1.25 -10.56 15.40
N ARG A 161 -2.16 -9.98 14.62
CA ARG A 161 -2.40 -8.53 14.59
C ARG A 161 -3.90 -8.26 14.51
N GLU A 162 -4.33 -7.21 15.20
CA GLU A 162 -5.68 -6.65 15.10
C GLU A 162 -5.60 -5.13 15.28
N ALA A 163 -6.32 -4.40 14.45
CA ALA A 163 -6.53 -2.96 14.61
C ALA A 163 -7.84 -2.52 13.97
N PRO A 164 -8.41 -1.38 14.39
CA PRO A 164 -9.53 -0.80 13.67
C PRO A 164 -9.05 -0.20 12.34
N VAL A 165 -9.90 -0.25 11.32
CA VAL A 165 -9.64 0.34 10.00
C VAL A 165 -9.43 1.87 10.11
N SER A 166 -9.91 2.51 11.18
CA SER A 166 -9.60 3.91 11.49
C SER A 166 -8.11 4.19 11.77
N ALA A 167 -7.29 3.16 12.01
CA ALA A 167 -5.84 3.35 12.08
C ALA A 167 -5.26 3.89 10.78
N ILE A 168 -5.93 3.64 9.64
CA ILE A 168 -5.61 4.22 8.34
C ILE A 168 -6.02 5.70 8.36
N PHE A 169 -5.06 6.61 8.54
CA PHE A 169 -5.24 8.08 8.54
C PHE A 169 -6.36 8.62 9.47
N GLY A 170 -6.81 7.85 10.48
CA GLY A 170 -7.98 8.17 11.30
C GLY A 170 -9.32 7.94 10.61
N ASN A 171 -9.31 7.81 9.28
CA ASN A 171 -10.45 7.50 8.42
C ASN A 171 -9.92 6.99 7.07
N PRO A 172 -10.23 5.75 6.62
CA PRO A 172 -9.67 5.16 5.40
C PRO A 172 -9.97 5.97 4.13
N TRP A 173 -11.08 6.73 4.09
CA TRP A 173 -11.38 7.63 2.97
C TRP A 173 -10.34 8.73 2.77
N LYS A 174 -9.57 9.08 3.80
CA LYS A 174 -8.46 10.03 3.67
C LYS A 174 -7.32 9.51 2.80
N ALA A 175 -7.24 8.21 2.56
CA ALA A 175 -6.28 7.66 1.59
C ALA A 175 -6.57 8.18 0.17
N VAL A 176 -7.84 8.31 -0.22
CA VAL A 176 -8.24 8.87 -1.53
C VAL A 176 -7.87 10.36 -1.61
N VAL A 177 -8.05 11.10 -0.52
CA VAL A 177 -7.64 12.51 -0.43
C VAL A 177 -6.12 12.64 -0.52
N ALA A 178 -5.37 11.83 0.24
CA ALA A 178 -3.91 11.82 0.20
C ALA A 178 -3.37 11.47 -1.19
N LEU A 179 -3.98 10.47 -1.85
CA LEU A 179 -3.65 10.15 -3.24
C LEU A 179 -3.80 11.37 -4.15
N SER A 180 -4.93 12.07 -4.09
CA SER A 180 -5.17 13.23 -4.98
C SER A 180 -4.17 14.35 -4.76
N THR A 181 -3.74 14.58 -3.52
CA THR A 181 -2.69 15.55 -3.21
C THR A 181 -1.34 15.10 -3.80
N ILE A 182 -0.98 13.84 -3.60
CA ILE A 182 0.26 13.26 -4.13
C ILE A 182 0.32 13.33 -5.66
N MET A 183 -0.80 13.01 -6.34
CA MET A 183 -0.86 13.07 -7.81
C MET A 183 -0.61 14.50 -8.31
N GLN A 184 -1.21 15.50 -7.67
CA GLN A 184 -0.96 16.89 -8.02
C GLN A 184 0.48 17.35 -7.76
N GLU A 185 1.03 17.02 -6.60
CA GLU A 185 2.40 17.39 -6.23
C GLU A 185 3.45 16.79 -7.18
N ASN A 186 3.17 15.62 -7.76
CA ASN A 186 4.05 14.92 -8.68
C ASN A 186 3.67 15.15 -10.16
N SER A 187 2.68 16.00 -10.46
CA SER A 187 2.19 16.28 -11.82
C SER A 187 1.87 14.99 -12.61
N THR A 188 1.24 14.04 -11.93
CA THR A 188 0.82 12.76 -12.50
C THR A 188 -0.65 12.52 -12.22
N GLU A 189 -1.24 11.52 -12.88
CA GLU A 189 -2.63 11.14 -12.72
C GLU A 189 -2.78 9.64 -12.51
N LEU A 190 -3.88 9.21 -11.93
CA LEU A 190 -4.23 7.81 -11.81
C LEU A 190 -5.60 7.60 -12.47
N PRO A 191 -5.66 6.82 -13.57
CA PRO A 191 -6.89 6.68 -14.36
C PRO A 191 -7.94 5.83 -13.65
N ALA A 192 -9.21 6.03 -14.03
CA ALA A 192 -10.32 5.17 -13.64
C ALA A 192 -10.00 3.69 -13.88
N GLY A 193 -10.52 2.82 -13.02
CA GLY A 193 -10.21 1.40 -13.01
C GLY A 193 -8.92 1.02 -12.27
N SER A 194 -8.05 1.97 -11.97
CA SER A 194 -6.86 1.74 -11.14
C SER A 194 -7.24 1.40 -9.71
N ILE A 195 -6.34 0.71 -9.01
CA ILE A 195 -6.49 0.37 -7.60
C ILE A 195 -5.60 1.25 -6.71
N LEU A 196 -6.12 1.58 -5.53
CA LEU A 196 -5.39 2.27 -4.47
C LEU A 196 -5.37 1.41 -3.23
N PHE A 197 -4.20 0.98 -2.79
CA PHE A 197 -3.97 0.45 -1.46
C PHE A 197 -3.81 1.60 -0.47
N SER A 198 -4.60 1.57 0.62
CA SER A 198 -4.84 2.73 1.50
C SER A 198 -3.72 3.08 2.47
N SER A 199 -2.73 2.25 2.62
CA SER A 199 -1.84 2.08 3.76
C SER A 199 -2.39 1.07 4.78
N SER A 200 -1.51 0.53 5.61
CA SER A 200 -1.86 -0.54 6.54
C SER A 200 -2.62 -0.06 7.77
N ALA A 201 -3.56 -0.90 8.23
CA ALA A 201 -4.23 -0.71 9.51
C ALA A 201 -3.38 -1.21 10.70
N THR A 202 -2.41 -2.10 10.48
CA THR A 202 -1.55 -2.70 11.52
C THR A 202 -0.08 -2.64 11.11
N ASP A 203 0.81 -2.89 12.06
CA ASP A 203 2.20 -3.19 11.69
C ASP A 203 2.26 -4.47 10.85
N GLY A 204 3.13 -4.48 9.85
CA GLY A 204 3.36 -5.63 8.99
C GLY A 204 3.85 -6.86 9.75
N LEU A 205 3.34 -8.04 9.39
CA LEU A 205 3.79 -9.31 9.94
C LEU A 205 4.78 -9.98 8.99
N GLU A 206 5.99 -10.30 9.50
CA GLU A 206 7.02 -11.03 8.74
C GLU A 206 6.48 -12.36 8.21
N MET A 207 6.71 -12.63 6.93
CA MET A 207 6.31 -13.87 6.29
C MET A 207 7.43 -14.89 6.30
N ARG A 208 7.08 -16.16 6.53
CA ARG A 208 8.03 -17.28 6.62
C ARG A 208 7.55 -18.47 5.81
N SER A 209 8.50 -19.14 5.14
CA SER A 209 8.22 -20.37 4.39
C SER A 209 7.56 -21.43 5.28
N GLY A 210 6.60 -22.15 4.71
CA GLY A 210 5.81 -23.19 5.37
C GLY A 210 4.57 -22.67 6.13
N ASN A 211 4.41 -21.35 6.29
CA ASN A 211 3.28 -20.75 6.98
C ASN A 211 2.16 -20.34 6.03
N THR A 212 0.95 -20.25 6.60
CA THR A 212 -0.23 -19.70 5.95
C THR A 212 -0.66 -18.43 6.67
N TYR A 213 -0.92 -17.38 5.91
CA TYR A 213 -1.37 -16.08 6.42
C TYR A 213 -2.78 -15.80 5.93
N ARG A 214 -3.71 -15.51 6.86
CA ARG A 214 -5.05 -15.04 6.55
C ARG A 214 -5.18 -13.57 6.94
N ILE A 215 -5.43 -12.75 5.95
CA ILE A 215 -5.62 -11.30 6.05
C ILE A 215 -7.13 -11.05 5.91
N GLU A 216 -7.72 -10.37 6.87
CA GLU A 216 -9.17 -10.15 6.90
C GLU A 216 -9.49 -8.72 7.28
N ILE A 217 -10.47 -8.13 6.60
CA ILE A 217 -11.17 -6.92 7.05
C ILE A 217 -12.65 -7.28 7.21
N GLN A 218 -13.18 -7.02 8.39
CA GLN A 218 -14.57 -7.27 8.73
C GLN A 218 -15.51 -6.71 7.65
N LEU A 219 -16.47 -7.49 7.21
CA LEU A 219 -17.42 -7.22 6.12
C LEU A 219 -16.81 -7.16 4.70
N LEU A 220 -15.51 -6.98 4.53
CA LEU A 220 -14.85 -6.98 3.22
C LEU A 220 -14.34 -8.39 2.82
N GLY A 221 -14.29 -9.33 3.78
CA GLY A 221 -13.84 -10.70 3.53
C GLY A 221 -12.39 -10.94 3.92
N SER A 222 -11.82 -12.02 3.40
CA SER A 222 -10.46 -12.43 3.72
C SER A 222 -9.70 -12.97 2.52
N ILE A 223 -8.36 -12.93 2.63
CA ILE A 223 -7.39 -13.48 1.69
C ILE A 223 -6.54 -14.49 2.44
N GLU A 224 -6.29 -15.65 1.84
CA GLU A 224 -5.34 -16.62 2.37
C GLU A 224 -4.13 -16.71 1.45
N LEU A 225 -2.92 -16.61 2.04
CA LEU A 225 -1.64 -16.72 1.36
C LEU A 225 -0.84 -17.86 1.97
N LYS A 226 -0.44 -18.82 1.13
CA LYS A 226 0.46 -19.93 1.51
C LYS A 226 1.86 -19.60 1.05
N VAL A 227 2.82 -19.67 1.96
CA VAL A 227 4.22 -19.30 1.70
C VAL A 227 5.08 -20.54 1.54
N SER A 228 5.73 -20.68 0.38
CA SER A 228 6.62 -21.79 0.05
C SER A 228 8.09 -21.38 -0.04
#